data_bda41faa50b72d8c6ad149beabaa5c65
#
_entry.id   bda41faa50b72d8c6ad149beabaa5c65
#
_cell.length_a   1.000
_cell.length_b   1.000
_cell.length_c   1.000
_cell.angle_alpha   90.00
_cell.angle_beta   90.00
_cell.angle_gamma   90.00
#
_symmetry.space_group_name_H-M   'P 1'
#
loop_
_entity.id
_entity.type
_entity.pdbx_description
1 polymer ?
#
loop_
_entity_poly.entity_id
_entity_poly.type
_entity_poly.pdbx_seq_one_letter_code
_entity_poly.pdbx_strand_id
1 'polypeptide(L)'
;MNQKVIVSGNLERDLVNAIAECEHDKIFILTDQTTHDMCLPKLQNFLCLKGAQSIVIKAGDTNKTLDSLAEVWTALSQGGATRHSLMINLGGGMVTDLGGFAASTFKRGIDFINIPTTLLAMVDASVGGKTGINFGGLKNEIGVFSDSKFVIINTQFLDTLDHDNICSGYAEMLKHGLISDNKHWAELVGFNLAQPDLAQLQRMVAESIKVKERIVTEDPHEHGIRKALNLGHTVGHALESFAMKHGRPVLHGYAVAYGMVCELYLSARKTDFPTDKMHQTVRFILDHYGRLPYTCDDYPELLELMRHDKKNTSGIINFTLLGGIGDIRINQTAIKEEIEEALDFLREA
;
A
#
# COMPACT_ATOMS: atom_id res chain seq x y z
N MET A 1 7.77 14.30 -9.17
CA MET A 1 7.34 12.95 -9.56
C MET A 1 7.18 12.88 -11.07
N ASN A 2 7.86 11.95 -11.75
CA ASN A 2 7.76 11.77 -13.21
C ASN A 2 6.76 10.67 -13.60
N GLN A 3 6.11 10.07 -12.60
CA GLN A 3 5.12 9.01 -12.77
C GLN A 3 3.78 9.60 -13.21
N LYS A 4 3.17 9.04 -14.27
CA LYS A 4 1.81 9.38 -14.69
C LYS A 4 0.83 8.35 -14.16
N VAL A 5 -0.17 8.78 -13.38
CA VAL A 5 -1.22 7.89 -12.86
C VAL A 5 -2.49 8.07 -13.68
N ILE A 6 -3.03 6.96 -14.19
CA ILE A 6 -4.22 6.91 -15.03
C ILE A 6 -5.26 6.04 -14.35
N VAL A 7 -6.40 6.62 -13.94
CA VAL A 7 -7.59 5.87 -13.54
C VAL A 7 -8.34 5.52 -14.82
N SER A 8 -8.17 4.28 -15.25
CA SER A 8 -8.57 3.82 -16.58
C SER A 8 -10.04 3.38 -16.64
N GLY A 9 -10.80 4.00 -17.53
CA GLY A 9 -12.11 3.51 -17.97
C GLY A 9 -12.05 2.54 -19.17
N ASN A 10 -10.87 2.44 -19.84
CA ASN A 10 -10.64 1.52 -20.95
C ASN A 10 -9.16 1.10 -20.92
N LEU A 11 -8.90 -0.04 -20.28
CA LEU A 11 -7.55 -0.53 -20.02
C LEU A 11 -6.73 -0.74 -21.29
N GLU A 12 -7.30 -1.32 -22.35
CA GLU A 12 -6.58 -1.58 -23.59
C GLU A 12 -6.10 -0.28 -24.24
N ARG A 13 -6.99 0.69 -24.42
CA ARG A 13 -6.65 2.00 -24.99
C ARG A 13 -5.57 2.72 -24.21
N ASP A 14 -5.72 2.74 -22.87
CA ASP A 14 -4.81 3.49 -22.03
C ASP A 14 -3.44 2.80 -21.93
N LEU A 15 -3.40 1.45 -21.99
CA LEU A 15 -2.17 0.69 -22.09
C LEU A 15 -1.46 0.89 -23.44
N VAL A 16 -2.20 0.89 -24.55
CA VAL A 16 -1.65 1.19 -25.89
C VAL A 16 -0.97 2.55 -25.88
N ASN A 17 -1.63 3.57 -25.33
CA ASN A 17 -1.08 4.92 -25.25
C ASN A 17 0.17 4.97 -24.37
N ALA A 18 0.14 4.32 -23.20
CA ALA A 18 1.27 4.28 -22.28
C ALA A 18 2.50 3.57 -22.89
N ILE A 19 2.29 2.44 -23.57
CA ILE A 19 3.37 1.73 -24.28
C ILE A 19 3.95 2.58 -25.39
N ALA A 20 3.12 3.30 -26.16
CA ALA A 20 3.56 4.17 -27.23
C ALA A 20 4.43 5.36 -26.76
N GLU A 21 4.26 5.80 -25.51
CA GLU A 21 5.12 6.83 -24.89
C GLU A 21 6.45 6.27 -24.34
N CYS A 22 6.59 4.93 -24.25
CA CYS A 22 7.82 4.28 -23.80
C CYS A 22 8.62 3.79 -25.00
N GLU A 23 9.86 4.23 -25.15
CA GLU A 23 10.76 3.62 -26.11
C GLU A 23 11.02 2.17 -25.73
N HIS A 24 10.74 1.20 -26.60
CA HIS A 24 10.94 -0.21 -26.30
C HIS A 24 11.24 -1.07 -27.52
N ASP A 25 12.11 -2.05 -27.33
CA ASP A 25 12.42 -3.12 -28.31
C ASP A 25 11.70 -4.43 -27.98
N LYS A 26 11.46 -4.67 -26.69
CA LYS A 26 10.77 -5.87 -26.17
C LYS A 26 9.91 -5.49 -24.97
N ILE A 27 8.84 -6.25 -24.76
CA ILE A 27 7.96 -6.13 -23.61
C ILE A 27 8.06 -7.40 -22.76
N PHE A 28 8.22 -7.22 -21.45
CA PHE A 28 8.15 -8.28 -20.45
C PHE A 28 7.02 -8.00 -19.49
N ILE A 29 6.20 -9.02 -19.19
CA ILE A 29 5.10 -8.90 -18.24
C ILE A 29 5.44 -9.71 -16.99
N LEU A 30 5.66 -9.04 -15.87
CA LEU A 30 5.88 -9.67 -14.59
C LEU A 30 4.55 -9.86 -13.85
N THR A 31 4.31 -11.08 -13.41
CA THR A 31 3.18 -11.47 -12.55
C THR A 31 3.68 -12.36 -11.42
N ASP A 32 2.92 -12.50 -10.36
CA ASP A 32 3.00 -13.69 -9.52
C ASP A 32 2.06 -14.79 -10.04
N GLN A 33 2.14 -15.99 -9.46
CA GLN A 33 1.32 -17.12 -9.91
C GLN A 33 -0.18 -16.81 -9.87
N THR A 34 -0.67 -16.14 -8.83
CA THR A 34 -2.09 -15.80 -8.71
C THR A 34 -2.54 -14.82 -9.78
N THR A 35 -1.76 -13.76 -9.98
CA THR A 35 -2.10 -12.72 -10.98
C THR A 35 -1.84 -13.19 -12.41
N HIS A 36 -0.92 -14.13 -12.61
CA HIS A 36 -0.78 -14.85 -13.89
C HIS A 36 -2.07 -15.57 -14.27
N ASP A 37 -2.66 -16.31 -13.33
CA ASP A 37 -3.80 -17.16 -13.60
C ASP A 37 -5.13 -16.35 -13.66
N MET A 38 -5.26 -15.30 -12.86
CA MET A 38 -6.53 -14.56 -12.70
C MET A 38 -6.57 -13.22 -13.44
N CYS A 39 -5.44 -12.54 -13.59
CA CYS A 39 -5.40 -11.18 -14.14
C CYS A 39 -4.85 -11.13 -15.57
N LEU A 40 -3.78 -11.88 -15.88
CA LEU A 40 -3.16 -11.87 -17.21
C LEU A 40 -4.13 -12.29 -18.33
N PRO A 41 -5.06 -13.25 -18.14
CA PRO A 41 -6.05 -13.58 -19.16
C PRO A 41 -6.94 -12.42 -19.60
N LYS A 42 -7.15 -11.41 -18.73
CA LYS A 42 -7.91 -10.20 -19.08
C LYS A 42 -7.19 -9.32 -20.12
N LEU A 43 -5.88 -9.52 -20.33
CA LEU A 43 -5.04 -8.80 -21.28
C LEU A 43 -4.69 -9.63 -22.54
N GLN A 44 -5.06 -10.91 -22.59
CA GLN A 44 -4.61 -11.85 -23.63
C GLN A 44 -4.93 -11.43 -25.08
N ASN A 45 -5.99 -10.64 -25.26
CA ASN A 45 -6.45 -10.19 -26.57
C ASN A 45 -5.89 -8.80 -26.96
N PHE A 46 -5.09 -8.17 -26.10
CA PHE A 46 -4.54 -6.83 -26.37
C PHE A 46 -3.41 -6.94 -27.40
N LEU A 47 -3.66 -6.39 -28.58
CA LEU A 47 -2.69 -6.45 -29.69
C LEU A 47 -1.34 -5.79 -29.36
N CYS A 48 -1.31 -4.79 -28.51
CA CYS A 48 -0.09 -4.12 -28.06
C CYS A 48 0.84 -5.03 -27.23
N LEU A 49 0.32 -6.15 -26.71
CA LEU A 49 1.09 -7.13 -25.94
C LEU A 49 1.50 -8.36 -26.77
N LYS A 50 1.22 -8.35 -28.09
CA LYS A 50 1.57 -9.46 -28.96
C LYS A 50 3.11 -9.64 -28.99
N GLY A 51 3.57 -10.81 -28.57
CA GLY A 51 5.01 -11.13 -28.48
C GLY A 51 5.65 -10.71 -27.15
N ALA A 52 4.91 -10.17 -26.20
CA ALA A 52 5.40 -9.94 -24.87
C ALA A 52 5.77 -11.25 -24.18
N GLN A 53 6.88 -11.25 -23.41
CA GLN A 53 7.37 -12.40 -22.66
C GLN A 53 6.86 -12.35 -21.22
N SER A 54 6.27 -13.44 -20.75
CA SER A 54 5.77 -13.54 -19.38
C SER A 54 6.87 -14.00 -18.42
N ILE A 55 6.97 -13.34 -17.26
CA ILE A 55 7.81 -13.72 -16.12
C ILE A 55 6.86 -13.97 -14.94
N VAL A 56 6.93 -15.16 -14.36
CA VAL A 56 6.04 -15.57 -13.26
C VAL A 56 6.89 -15.88 -12.04
N ILE A 57 6.59 -15.23 -10.91
CA ILE A 57 7.24 -15.49 -9.61
C ILE A 57 6.24 -16.09 -8.63
N LYS A 58 6.73 -16.60 -7.50
CA LYS A 58 5.86 -17.14 -6.46
C LYS A 58 5.02 -16.02 -5.83
N ALA A 59 3.74 -16.32 -5.56
CA ALA A 59 2.81 -15.38 -4.92
C ALA A 59 3.09 -15.23 -3.42
N GLY A 60 2.70 -14.08 -2.86
CA GLY A 60 2.75 -13.76 -1.44
C GLY A 60 3.95 -12.91 -1.03
N ASP A 61 3.73 -12.01 -0.04
CA ASP A 61 4.73 -11.04 0.42
C ASP A 61 5.99 -11.69 1.01
N THR A 62 5.88 -12.92 1.51
CA THR A 62 7.04 -13.71 1.98
C THR A 62 8.01 -14.07 0.85
N ASN A 63 7.56 -14.03 -0.41
CA ASN A 63 8.37 -14.26 -1.60
C ASN A 63 8.92 -12.96 -2.22
N LYS A 64 8.72 -11.81 -1.59
CA LYS A 64 9.36 -10.55 -1.99
C LYS A 64 10.83 -10.53 -1.54
N THR A 65 11.64 -11.41 -2.11
CA THR A 65 13.00 -11.74 -1.66
C THR A 65 14.06 -11.45 -2.74
N LEU A 66 15.32 -11.51 -2.33
CA LEU A 66 16.46 -11.43 -3.26
C LEU A 66 16.46 -12.59 -4.28
N ASP A 67 16.02 -13.78 -3.89
CA ASP A 67 15.96 -14.94 -4.78
C ASP A 67 14.92 -14.70 -5.90
N SER A 68 13.71 -14.25 -5.55
CA SER A 68 12.69 -13.89 -6.56
C SER A 68 13.15 -12.72 -7.45
N LEU A 69 13.89 -11.77 -6.91
CA LEU A 69 14.51 -10.70 -7.70
C LEU A 69 15.52 -11.25 -8.70
N ALA A 70 16.38 -12.18 -8.27
CA ALA A 70 17.35 -12.85 -9.14
C ALA A 70 16.68 -13.68 -10.25
N GLU A 71 15.53 -14.33 -9.95
CA GLU A 71 14.71 -15.02 -10.94
C GLU A 71 14.23 -14.04 -12.04
N VAL A 72 13.76 -12.86 -11.67
CA VAL A 72 13.33 -11.82 -12.63
C VAL A 72 14.49 -11.34 -13.49
N TRP A 73 15.63 -11.01 -12.90
CA TRP A 73 16.83 -10.59 -13.67
C TRP A 73 17.32 -11.68 -14.62
N THR A 74 17.27 -12.94 -14.19
CA THR A 74 17.64 -14.10 -15.01
C THR A 74 16.71 -14.24 -16.21
N ALA A 75 15.39 -14.15 -15.99
CA ALA A 75 14.39 -14.21 -17.05
C ALA A 75 14.54 -13.05 -18.05
N LEU A 76 14.75 -11.82 -17.58
CA LEU A 76 15.05 -10.67 -18.44
C LEU A 76 16.30 -10.90 -19.30
N SER A 77 17.38 -11.41 -18.70
CA SER A 77 18.63 -11.68 -19.40
C SER A 77 18.47 -12.77 -20.45
N GLN A 78 17.84 -13.90 -20.09
CA GLN A 78 17.61 -15.03 -21.01
C GLN A 78 16.63 -14.66 -22.13
N GLY A 79 15.61 -13.81 -21.84
CA GLY A 79 14.70 -13.25 -22.84
C GLY A 79 15.35 -12.22 -23.75
N GLY A 80 16.63 -11.91 -23.54
CA GLY A 80 17.40 -10.95 -24.33
C GLY A 80 16.94 -9.51 -24.15
N ALA A 81 16.55 -9.13 -22.92
CA ALA A 81 16.22 -7.74 -22.60
C ALA A 81 17.41 -6.82 -22.81
N THR A 82 17.17 -5.66 -23.37
CA THR A 82 18.13 -4.58 -23.60
C THR A 82 17.90 -3.41 -22.61
N ARG A 83 18.59 -2.31 -22.76
CA ARG A 83 18.36 -1.06 -22.04
C ARG A 83 17.05 -0.36 -22.43
N HIS A 84 16.53 -0.71 -23.62
CA HIS A 84 15.32 -0.16 -24.18
C HIS A 84 14.11 -1.09 -23.99
N SER A 85 14.26 -2.20 -23.25
CA SER A 85 13.11 -3.07 -22.97
C SER A 85 12.18 -2.44 -21.96
N LEU A 86 10.88 -2.74 -22.07
CA LEU A 86 9.82 -2.27 -21.18
C LEU A 86 9.36 -3.43 -20.30
N MET A 87 9.23 -3.18 -19.01
CA MET A 87 8.62 -4.13 -18.08
C MET A 87 7.23 -3.65 -17.64
N ILE A 88 6.24 -4.53 -17.68
CA ILE A 88 4.89 -4.30 -17.19
C ILE A 88 4.68 -5.16 -15.95
N ASN A 89 4.50 -4.54 -14.81
CA ASN A 89 4.23 -5.21 -13.53
C ASN A 89 2.72 -5.34 -13.37
N LEU A 90 2.17 -6.52 -13.60
CA LEU A 90 0.74 -6.82 -13.44
C LEU A 90 0.53 -7.59 -12.15
N GLY A 91 0.16 -6.91 -11.07
CA GLY A 91 -0.03 -7.60 -9.78
C GLY A 91 -0.31 -6.68 -8.60
N GLY A 92 -0.34 -7.27 -7.41
CA GLY A 92 -0.45 -6.55 -6.15
C GLY A 92 0.84 -5.82 -5.77
N GLY A 93 0.88 -5.26 -4.55
CA GLY A 93 2.03 -4.51 -4.03
C GLY A 93 3.36 -5.27 -4.10
N MET A 94 3.34 -6.58 -3.84
CA MET A 94 4.53 -7.41 -3.95
C MET A 94 5.14 -7.38 -5.37
N VAL A 95 4.30 -7.53 -6.40
CA VAL A 95 4.73 -7.53 -7.80
C VAL A 95 5.19 -6.14 -8.24
N THR A 96 4.48 -5.08 -7.85
CA THR A 96 4.84 -3.70 -8.23
C THR A 96 6.13 -3.25 -7.56
N ASP A 97 6.35 -3.59 -6.28
CA ASP A 97 7.57 -3.24 -5.54
C ASP A 97 8.80 -3.99 -6.06
N LEU A 98 8.71 -5.33 -6.13
CA LEU A 98 9.81 -6.18 -6.59
C LEU A 98 10.11 -5.93 -8.08
N GLY A 99 9.07 -5.82 -8.90
CA GLY A 99 9.19 -5.54 -10.32
C GLY A 99 9.78 -4.16 -10.60
N GLY A 100 9.33 -3.14 -9.88
CA GLY A 100 9.91 -1.80 -9.96
C GLY A 100 11.39 -1.80 -9.58
N PHE A 101 11.76 -2.52 -8.52
CA PHE A 101 13.16 -2.67 -8.11
C PHE A 101 13.99 -3.47 -9.13
N ALA A 102 13.43 -4.55 -9.68
CA ALA A 102 14.08 -5.32 -10.75
C ALA A 102 14.35 -4.44 -11.99
N ALA A 103 13.36 -3.70 -12.46
CA ALA A 103 13.50 -2.78 -13.59
C ALA A 103 14.53 -1.69 -13.32
N SER A 104 14.52 -1.10 -12.13
CA SER A 104 15.42 0.00 -11.76
C SER A 104 16.89 -0.40 -11.68
N THR A 105 17.16 -1.67 -11.41
CA THR A 105 18.51 -2.20 -11.21
C THR A 105 19.04 -3.00 -12.40
N PHE A 106 18.17 -3.58 -13.24
CA PHE A 106 18.57 -4.30 -14.43
C PHE A 106 19.21 -3.34 -15.45
N LYS A 107 20.44 -3.65 -15.89
CA LYS A 107 21.23 -2.82 -16.83
C LYS A 107 21.32 -1.33 -16.46
N ARG A 108 21.23 -0.98 -15.18
CA ARG A 108 21.18 0.39 -14.60
C ARG A 108 19.87 1.13 -14.85
N GLY A 109 18.81 0.40 -15.07
CA GLY A 109 17.45 0.90 -15.25
C GLY A 109 16.89 0.63 -16.66
N ILE A 110 15.68 0.06 -16.68
CA ILE A 110 14.80 -0.03 -17.84
C ILE A 110 13.45 0.60 -17.47
N ASP A 111 12.70 1.05 -18.46
CA ASP A 111 11.38 1.63 -18.23
C ASP A 111 10.40 0.56 -17.73
N PHE A 112 9.46 0.96 -16.87
CA PHE A 112 8.40 0.07 -16.41
C PHE A 112 7.07 0.77 -16.22
N ILE A 113 5.99 -0.03 -16.35
CA ILE A 113 4.58 0.36 -16.14
C ILE A 113 4.03 -0.53 -15.03
N ASN A 114 3.31 0.04 -14.08
CA ASN A 114 2.56 -0.71 -13.08
C ASN A 114 1.08 -0.81 -13.46
N ILE A 115 0.53 -2.01 -13.42
CA ILE A 115 -0.91 -2.29 -13.50
C ILE A 115 -1.30 -2.99 -12.19
N PRO A 116 -1.62 -2.20 -11.14
CA PRO A 116 -1.97 -2.76 -9.84
C PRO A 116 -3.28 -3.53 -9.91
N THR A 117 -3.32 -4.71 -9.29
CA THR A 117 -4.48 -5.60 -9.31
C THR A 117 -5.17 -5.74 -7.96
N THR A 118 -4.55 -5.31 -6.86
CA THR A 118 -5.18 -5.26 -5.54
C THR A 118 -5.56 -3.82 -5.19
N LEU A 119 -6.62 -3.64 -4.39
CA LEU A 119 -7.04 -2.31 -3.95
C LEU A 119 -5.90 -1.59 -3.20
N LEU A 120 -5.17 -2.31 -2.35
CA LEU A 120 -4.00 -1.78 -1.64
C LEU A 120 -2.93 -1.25 -2.61
N ALA A 121 -2.63 -2.00 -3.67
CA ALA A 121 -1.66 -1.55 -4.66
C ALA A 121 -2.17 -0.36 -5.48
N MET A 122 -3.47 -0.31 -5.79
CA MET A 122 -4.09 0.79 -6.55
C MET A 122 -3.99 2.12 -5.81
N VAL A 123 -4.27 2.12 -4.50
CA VAL A 123 -4.35 3.37 -3.73
C VAL A 123 -3.07 3.72 -3.00
N ASP A 124 -2.19 2.73 -2.80
CA ASP A 124 -0.97 2.94 -2.02
C ASP A 124 0.30 2.42 -2.71
N ALA A 125 0.56 1.13 -2.77
CA ALA A 125 1.89 0.58 -3.06
C ALA A 125 2.46 0.99 -4.43
N SER A 126 1.65 1.05 -5.50
CA SER A 126 2.14 1.36 -6.85
C SER A 126 2.42 2.83 -7.11
N VAL A 127 1.99 3.74 -6.22
CA VAL A 127 2.11 5.20 -6.37
C VAL A 127 3.17 5.74 -5.43
N GLY A 128 4.09 6.55 -5.96
CA GLY A 128 5.08 7.25 -5.15
C GLY A 128 6.51 6.69 -5.20
N GLY A 129 6.79 5.80 -6.17
CA GLY A 129 8.13 5.40 -6.55
C GLY A 129 8.93 4.59 -5.54
N LYS A 130 8.35 4.18 -4.42
CA LYS A 130 9.02 3.25 -3.48
C LYS A 130 9.00 1.86 -4.10
N THR A 131 10.18 1.30 -4.33
CA THR A 131 10.36 -0.07 -4.84
C THR A 131 11.35 -0.81 -3.97
N GLY A 132 11.22 -2.13 -3.83
CA GLY A 132 12.15 -2.86 -2.97
C GLY A 132 11.73 -4.30 -2.66
N ILE A 133 12.54 -4.90 -1.79
CA ILE A 133 12.41 -6.29 -1.33
C ILE A 133 12.55 -6.39 0.17
N ASN A 134 12.08 -7.50 0.72
CA ASN A 134 12.32 -7.90 2.09
C ASN A 134 13.74 -8.48 2.22
N PHE A 135 14.42 -8.23 3.32
CA PHE A 135 15.76 -8.75 3.58
C PHE A 135 16.02 -8.95 5.06
N GLY A 136 16.71 -10.03 5.42
CA GLY A 136 17.09 -10.31 6.81
C GLY A 136 15.91 -10.44 7.78
N GLY A 137 14.73 -10.86 7.29
CA GLY A 137 13.50 -10.96 8.08
C GLY A 137 12.74 -9.63 8.25
N LEU A 138 13.25 -8.53 7.65
CA LEU A 138 12.63 -7.22 7.70
C LEU A 138 11.92 -6.90 6.39
N LYS A 139 10.72 -6.29 6.48
CA LYS A 139 9.95 -5.86 5.31
C LYS A 139 10.54 -4.60 4.68
N ASN A 140 10.58 -4.57 3.33
CA ASN A 140 10.98 -3.41 2.54
C ASN A 140 12.34 -2.82 2.98
N GLU A 141 13.31 -3.69 3.32
CA GLU A 141 14.60 -3.27 3.85
C GLU A 141 15.54 -2.74 2.79
N ILE A 142 15.50 -3.33 1.59
CA ILE A 142 16.34 -2.93 0.48
C ILE A 142 15.48 -2.44 -0.67
N GLY A 143 15.73 -1.23 -1.16
CA GLY A 143 14.98 -0.65 -2.27
C GLY A 143 15.55 0.66 -2.77
N VAL A 144 14.86 1.22 -3.76
CA VAL A 144 15.19 2.52 -4.35
C VAL A 144 13.92 3.34 -4.56
N PHE A 145 14.07 4.64 -4.62
CA PHE A 145 13.05 5.53 -5.15
C PHE A 145 13.19 5.57 -6.66
N SER A 146 12.24 4.96 -7.38
CA SER A 146 12.21 4.91 -8.84
C SER A 146 10.77 4.98 -9.34
N ASP A 147 10.46 6.03 -10.05
CA ASP A 147 9.13 6.24 -10.63
C ASP A 147 8.90 5.29 -11.82
N SER A 148 7.76 4.57 -11.83
CA SER A 148 7.28 3.96 -13.07
C SER A 148 6.90 5.04 -14.08
N LYS A 149 6.97 4.75 -15.38
CA LYS A 149 6.48 5.71 -16.40
C LYS A 149 4.98 5.95 -16.23
N PHE A 150 4.23 4.86 -16.00
CA PHE A 150 2.79 4.90 -15.80
C PHE A 150 2.38 3.98 -14.66
N VAL A 151 1.31 4.37 -13.96
CA VAL A 151 0.47 3.49 -13.16
C VAL A 151 -0.90 3.50 -13.80
N ILE A 152 -1.35 2.36 -14.32
CA ILE A 152 -2.67 2.24 -14.95
C ILE A 152 -3.60 1.49 -14.00
N ILE A 153 -4.52 2.21 -13.39
CA ILE A 153 -5.43 1.68 -12.38
C ILE A 153 -6.76 1.37 -13.03
N ASN A 154 -7.16 0.11 -12.98
CA ASN A 154 -8.46 -0.33 -13.48
C ASN A 154 -9.14 -1.25 -12.46
N THR A 155 -10.28 -0.83 -11.95
CA THR A 155 -11.01 -1.53 -10.88
C THR A 155 -11.63 -2.86 -11.31
N GLN A 156 -11.61 -3.22 -12.61
CA GLN A 156 -12.02 -4.55 -13.06
C GLN A 156 -11.22 -5.71 -12.44
N PHE A 157 -10.01 -5.44 -11.94
CA PHE A 157 -9.23 -6.46 -11.25
C PHE A 157 -9.74 -6.76 -9.84
N LEU A 158 -10.54 -5.89 -9.25
CA LEU A 158 -11.10 -6.09 -7.91
C LEU A 158 -12.10 -7.27 -7.86
N ASP A 159 -12.65 -7.68 -9.00
CA ASP A 159 -13.49 -8.89 -9.10
C ASP A 159 -12.69 -10.20 -8.91
N THR A 160 -11.36 -10.14 -8.93
CA THR A 160 -10.46 -11.28 -8.66
C THR A 160 -10.04 -11.38 -7.18
N LEU A 161 -10.45 -10.42 -6.35
CA LEU A 161 -10.08 -10.36 -4.94
C LEU A 161 -11.16 -10.95 -4.04
N ASP A 162 -10.74 -11.57 -2.97
CA ASP A 162 -11.62 -11.85 -1.83
C ASP A 162 -11.93 -10.57 -1.04
N HIS A 163 -12.91 -10.67 -0.15
CA HIS A 163 -13.36 -9.57 0.68
C HIS A 163 -12.26 -9.01 1.58
N ASP A 164 -11.43 -9.88 2.15
CA ASP A 164 -10.38 -9.47 3.09
C ASP A 164 -9.31 -8.63 2.40
N ASN A 165 -8.95 -8.96 1.15
CA ASN A 165 -8.03 -8.15 0.36
C ASN A 165 -8.65 -6.81 -0.07
N ILE A 166 -9.96 -6.73 -0.29
CA ILE A 166 -10.66 -5.45 -0.51
C ILE A 166 -10.60 -4.62 0.79
N CYS A 167 -10.95 -5.20 1.93
CA CYS A 167 -10.84 -4.52 3.23
C CYS A 167 -9.43 -4.03 3.50
N SER A 168 -8.41 -4.85 3.22
CA SER A 168 -7.01 -4.45 3.40
C SER A 168 -6.65 -3.19 2.62
N GLY A 169 -7.04 -3.09 1.34
CA GLY A 169 -6.82 -1.87 0.57
C GLY A 169 -7.69 -0.69 1.03
N TYR A 170 -8.90 -0.98 1.51
CA TYR A 170 -9.84 0.05 1.96
C TYR A 170 -9.37 0.77 3.24
N ALA A 171 -8.59 0.11 4.10
CA ALA A 171 -7.97 0.75 5.26
C ALA A 171 -7.08 1.93 4.86
N GLU A 172 -6.33 1.80 3.76
CA GLU A 172 -5.52 2.90 3.22
C GLU A 172 -6.37 4.04 2.66
N MET A 173 -7.51 3.73 2.03
CA MET A 173 -8.46 4.76 1.62
C MET A 173 -9.03 5.50 2.83
N LEU A 174 -9.40 4.79 3.89
CA LEU A 174 -9.89 5.39 5.14
C LEU A 174 -8.85 6.34 5.75
N LYS A 175 -7.57 5.93 5.76
CA LYS A 175 -6.45 6.80 6.12
C LYS A 175 -6.41 8.06 5.24
N HIS A 176 -6.54 7.91 3.92
CA HIS A 176 -6.57 9.04 2.99
C HIS A 176 -7.74 9.99 3.27
N GLY A 177 -8.91 9.49 3.62
CA GLY A 177 -10.04 10.31 4.06
C GLY A 177 -9.71 11.13 5.30
N LEU A 178 -9.14 10.50 6.33
CA LEU A 178 -8.75 11.14 7.59
C LEU A 178 -7.73 12.26 7.41
N ILE A 179 -6.76 12.10 6.51
CA ILE A 179 -5.70 13.08 6.26
C ILE A 179 -6.03 14.10 5.16
N SER A 180 -7.22 14.04 4.57
CA SER A 180 -7.63 14.94 3.46
C SER A 180 -8.70 15.94 3.85
N ASP A 181 -9.97 15.56 3.80
CA ASP A 181 -11.09 16.42 4.08
C ASP A 181 -12.34 15.66 4.57
N ASN A 182 -13.26 16.40 5.18
CA ASN A 182 -14.49 15.84 5.74
C ASN A 182 -15.40 15.16 4.71
N LYS A 183 -15.39 15.59 3.45
CA LYS A 183 -16.26 15.04 2.41
C LYS A 183 -15.78 13.64 2.05
N HIS A 184 -14.49 13.50 1.76
CA HIS A 184 -13.90 12.19 1.41
C HIS A 184 -13.99 11.21 2.58
N TRP A 185 -13.68 11.67 3.81
CA TRP A 185 -13.82 10.86 5.00
C TRP A 185 -15.28 10.38 5.20
N ALA A 186 -16.26 11.27 5.08
CA ALA A 186 -17.67 10.91 5.28
C ALA A 186 -18.18 9.91 4.23
N GLU A 187 -17.74 10.04 2.98
CA GLU A 187 -18.05 9.08 1.91
C GLU A 187 -17.47 7.70 2.25
N LEU A 188 -16.25 7.64 2.76
CA LEU A 188 -15.59 6.39 3.12
C LEU A 188 -16.24 5.68 4.31
N VAL A 189 -16.53 6.38 5.41
CA VAL A 189 -17.20 5.78 6.57
C VAL A 189 -18.68 5.46 6.33
N GLY A 190 -19.29 6.05 5.31
CA GLY A 190 -20.67 5.78 4.89
C GLY A 190 -20.79 4.67 3.82
N PHE A 191 -19.69 4.15 3.31
CA PHE A 191 -19.70 3.15 2.23
C PHE A 191 -20.02 1.75 2.77
N ASN A 192 -20.88 1.02 2.03
CA ASN A 192 -21.20 -0.37 2.36
C ASN A 192 -20.10 -1.31 1.85
N LEU A 193 -19.06 -1.52 2.68
CA LEU A 193 -17.92 -2.36 2.33
C LEU A 193 -18.28 -3.86 2.25
N ALA A 194 -19.35 -4.31 2.92
CA ALA A 194 -19.81 -5.70 2.86
C ALA A 194 -20.45 -6.05 1.51
N GLN A 195 -21.00 -5.05 0.79
CA GLN A 195 -21.59 -5.19 -0.54
C GLN A 195 -21.17 -3.98 -1.41
N PRO A 196 -19.91 -3.94 -1.87
CA PRO A 196 -19.37 -2.75 -2.52
C PRO A 196 -20.01 -2.48 -3.88
N ASP A 197 -20.53 -1.26 -4.08
CA ASP A 197 -20.81 -0.72 -5.40
C ASP A 197 -19.47 -0.39 -6.08
N LEU A 198 -19.11 -1.18 -7.11
CA LEU A 198 -17.83 -1.02 -7.79
C LEU A 198 -17.70 0.32 -8.52
N ALA A 199 -18.80 0.89 -9.02
CA ALA A 199 -18.78 2.19 -9.68
C ALA A 199 -18.53 3.33 -8.68
N GLN A 200 -19.14 3.26 -7.48
CA GLN A 200 -18.84 4.17 -6.38
C GLN A 200 -17.41 3.98 -5.91
N LEU A 201 -16.97 2.74 -5.69
CA LEU A 201 -15.61 2.42 -5.24
C LEU A 201 -14.57 2.98 -6.21
N GLN A 202 -14.78 2.88 -7.53
CA GLN A 202 -13.87 3.46 -8.53
C GLN A 202 -13.68 4.97 -8.37
N ARG A 203 -14.78 5.71 -8.11
CA ARG A 203 -14.68 7.17 -7.87
C ARG A 203 -13.89 7.46 -6.58
N MET A 204 -14.16 6.71 -5.52
CA MET A 204 -13.48 6.87 -4.24
C MET A 204 -11.98 6.50 -4.34
N VAL A 205 -11.63 5.48 -5.10
CA VAL A 205 -10.25 5.12 -5.44
C VAL A 205 -9.56 6.29 -6.14
N ALA A 206 -10.21 6.91 -7.14
CA ALA A 206 -9.65 8.06 -7.83
C ALA A 206 -9.39 9.26 -6.89
N GLU A 207 -10.29 9.54 -5.94
CA GLU A 207 -10.07 10.59 -4.93
C GLU A 207 -8.94 10.23 -3.96
N SER A 208 -8.88 8.99 -3.47
CA SER A 208 -7.79 8.51 -2.61
C SER A 208 -6.42 8.64 -3.27
N ILE A 209 -6.33 8.32 -4.56
CA ILE A 209 -5.08 8.46 -5.33
C ILE A 209 -4.64 9.92 -5.39
N LYS A 210 -5.55 10.85 -5.64
CA LYS A 210 -5.23 12.30 -5.67
C LYS A 210 -4.66 12.78 -4.34
N VAL A 211 -5.16 12.27 -3.21
CA VAL A 211 -4.60 12.59 -1.89
C VAL A 211 -3.15 12.15 -1.81
N LYS A 212 -2.87 10.90 -2.19
CA LYS A 212 -1.50 10.37 -2.16
C LYS A 212 -0.58 11.09 -3.14
N GLU A 213 -1.00 11.29 -4.40
CA GLU A 213 -0.21 12.00 -5.41
C GLU A 213 0.19 13.40 -4.95
N ARG A 214 -0.76 14.17 -4.37
CA ARG A 214 -0.49 15.49 -3.82
C ARG A 214 0.62 15.43 -2.78
N ILE A 215 0.48 14.56 -1.78
CA ILE A 215 1.43 14.43 -0.66
C ILE A 215 2.82 13.97 -1.16
N VAL A 216 2.87 12.99 -2.06
CA VAL A 216 4.15 12.48 -2.60
C VAL A 216 4.82 13.50 -3.52
N THR A 217 4.04 14.30 -4.27
CA THR A 217 4.59 15.36 -5.13
C THR A 217 5.20 16.48 -4.29
N GLU A 218 4.58 16.82 -3.16
CA GLU A 218 5.08 17.84 -2.24
C GLU A 218 6.33 17.39 -1.48
N ASP A 219 6.39 16.10 -1.10
CA ASP A 219 7.50 15.53 -0.33
C ASP A 219 7.90 14.14 -0.86
N PRO A 220 8.67 14.05 -1.95
CA PRO A 220 9.04 12.77 -2.57
C PRO A 220 9.86 11.84 -1.65
N HIS A 221 10.65 12.41 -0.71
CA HIS A 221 11.61 11.67 0.10
C HIS A 221 11.22 11.49 1.57
N GLU A 222 9.97 11.84 1.94
CA GLU A 222 9.40 11.62 3.29
C GLU A 222 10.15 12.36 4.42
N HIS A 223 10.62 13.57 4.15
CA HIS A 223 11.23 14.42 5.16
C HIS A 223 10.21 15.22 5.98
N GLY A 224 9.03 15.48 5.43
CA GLY A 224 7.98 16.34 5.99
C GLY A 224 6.58 15.74 5.87
N ILE A 225 5.73 16.38 5.05
CA ILE A 225 4.28 16.07 4.97
C ILE A 225 3.98 14.64 4.52
N ARG A 226 4.87 13.95 3.79
CA ARG A 226 4.66 12.56 3.40
C ARG A 226 4.55 11.63 4.61
N LYS A 227 5.07 12.03 5.77
CA LYS A 227 4.85 11.31 7.04
C LYS A 227 3.37 11.22 7.44
N ALA A 228 2.49 12.07 6.88
CA ALA A 228 1.04 11.95 7.04
C ALA A 228 0.50 10.57 6.63
N LEU A 229 1.10 9.96 5.61
CA LEU A 229 0.77 8.62 5.15
C LEU A 229 1.11 7.52 6.19
N ASN A 230 1.78 7.87 7.26
CA ASN A 230 2.09 6.96 8.37
C ASN A 230 1.03 6.94 9.48
N LEU A 231 -0.09 7.67 9.35
CA LEU A 231 -1.22 7.55 10.28
C LEU A 231 -1.66 6.07 10.34
N GLY A 232 -1.78 5.55 11.55
CA GLY A 232 -2.12 4.14 11.79
C GLY A 232 -0.95 3.15 11.65
N HIS A 233 0.21 3.58 11.16
CA HIS A 233 1.31 2.67 10.85
C HIS A 233 2.24 2.41 12.03
N THR A 234 2.39 3.34 12.98
CA THR A 234 3.29 3.14 14.12
C THR A 234 2.81 1.99 15.01
N VAL A 235 1.55 2.00 15.37
CA VAL A 235 0.92 0.90 16.11
C VAL A 235 0.65 -0.29 15.18
N GLY A 236 0.18 -0.02 13.95
CA GLY A 236 -0.18 -1.05 12.96
C GLY A 236 0.97 -1.99 12.64
N HIS A 237 2.17 -1.50 12.33
CA HIS A 237 3.33 -2.35 12.07
C HIS A 237 3.74 -3.22 13.27
N ALA A 238 3.61 -2.68 14.49
CA ALA A 238 3.85 -3.47 15.69
C ALA A 238 2.83 -4.60 15.84
N LEU A 239 1.55 -4.32 15.62
CA LEU A 239 0.48 -5.33 15.66
C LEU A 239 0.63 -6.37 14.54
N GLU A 240 1.02 -5.97 13.33
CA GLU A 240 1.30 -6.87 12.20
C GLU A 240 2.45 -7.82 12.54
N SER A 241 3.55 -7.28 13.05
CA SER A 241 4.73 -8.06 13.47
C SER A 241 4.43 -9.01 14.62
N PHE A 242 3.68 -8.53 15.61
CA PHE A 242 3.20 -9.33 16.74
C PHE A 242 2.34 -10.51 16.25
N ALA A 243 1.32 -10.24 15.43
CA ALA A 243 0.42 -11.25 14.91
C ALA A 243 1.17 -12.31 14.09
N MET A 244 2.13 -11.91 13.27
CA MET A 244 2.98 -12.81 12.49
C MET A 244 3.84 -13.69 13.40
N LYS A 245 4.49 -13.13 14.41
CA LYS A 245 5.34 -13.85 15.37
C LYS A 245 4.56 -14.89 16.18
N HIS A 246 3.29 -14.59 16.48
CA HIS A 246 2.40 -15.50 17.21
C HIS A 246 1.62 -16.45 16.29
N GLY A 247 1.99 -16.60 15.01
CA GLY A 247 1.41 -17.55 14.07
C GLY A 247 -0.02 -17.24 13.63
N ARG A 248 -0.45 -15.99 13.79
CA ARG A 248 -1.78 -15.48 13.43
C ARG A 248 -1.64 -14.24 12.53
N PRO A 249 -0.98 -14.35 11.36
CA PRO A 249 -0.72 -13.21 10.50
C PRO A 249 -2.02 -12.53 10.06
N VAL A 250 -2.01 -11.22 10.06
CA VAL A 250 -3.09 -10.37 9.53
C VAL A 250 -2.63 -9.66 8.27
N LEU A 251 -3.55 -9.30 7.39
CA LEU A 251 -3.23 -8.48 6.24
C LEU A 251 -2.82 -7.07 6.68
N HIS A 252 -1.92 -6.44 5.93
CA HIS A 252 -1.37 -5.13 6.24
C HIS A 252 -2.44 -4.08 6.58
N GLY A 253 -3.48 -3.95 5.75
CA GLY A 253 -4.54 -2.96 5.99
C GLY A 253 -5.35 -3.22 7.26
N TYR A 254 -5.49 -4.47 7.69
CA TYR A 254 -6.10 -4.79 9.00
C TYR A 254 -5.26 -4.23 10.14
N ALA A 255 -3.94 -4.43 10.07
CA ALA A 255 -3.03 -3.89 11.07
C ALA A 255 -3.06 -2.34 11.08
N VAL A 256 -3.07 -1.70 9.90
CA VAL A 256 -3.21 -0.25 9.78
C VAL A 256 -4.56 0.25 10.33
N ALA A 257 -5.65 -0.47 10.09
CA ALA A 257 -6.97 -0.15 10.64
C ALA A 257 -6.95 -0.16 12.17
N TYR A 258 -6.39 -1.22 12.78
CA TYR A 258 -6.22 -1.28 14.23
C TYR A 258 -5.29 -0.17 14.76
N GLY A 259 -4.21 0.12 14.04
CA GLY A 259 -3.32 1.22 14.36
C GLY A 259 -4.03 2.58 14.31
N MET A 260 -4.92 2.80 13.33
CA MET A 260 -5.74 4.02 13.29
C MET A 260 -6.64 4.16 14.51
N VAL A 261 -7.21 3.08 15.06
CA VAL A 261 -8.01 3.15 16.29
C VAL A 261 -7.18 3.72 17.44
N CYS A 262 -5.97 3.19 17.65
CA CYS A 262 -5.06 3.67 18.69
C CYS A 262 -4.60 5.12 18.45
N GLU A 263 -4.21 5.46 17.22
CA GLU A 263 -3.67 6.77 16.90
C GLU A 263 -4.77 7.85 16.86
N LEU A 264 -6.03 7.51 16.56
CA LEU A 264 -7.18 8.41 16.74
C LEU A 264 -7.52 8.64 18.21
N TYR A 265 -7.39 7.62 19.07
CA TYR A 265 -7.52 7.80 20.52
C TYR A 265 -6.44 8.77 21.04
N LEU A 266 -5.18 8.55 20.66
CA LEU A 266 -4.08 9.48 20.98
C LEU A 266 -4.34 10.90 20.43
N SER A 267 -4.89 10.99 19.22
CA SER A 267 -5.25 12.28 18.61
C SER A 267 -6.31 13.03 19.42
N ALA A 268 -7.34 12.33 19.90
CA ALA A 268 -8.38 12.94 20.75
C ALA A 268 -7.82 13.40 22.11
N ARG A 269 -6.84 12.65 22.65
CA ARG A 269 -6.24 12.97 23.97
C ARG A 269 -5.20 14.08 23.91
N LYS A 270 -4.47 14.23 22.80
CA LYS A 270 -3.27 15.08 22.72
C LYS A 270 -3.41 16.26 21.77
N THR A 271 -4.27 16.16 20.78
CA THR A 271 -4.38 17.15 19.69
C THR A 271 -5.81 17.59 19.42
N ASP A 272 -6.73 17.34 20.36
CA ASP A 272 -8.13 17.78 20.34
C ASP A 272 -8.93 17.26 19.12
N PHE A 273 -8.58 16.08 18.59
CA PHE A 273 -9.36 15.47 17.51
C PHE A 273 -10.82 15.23 17.95
N PRO A 274 -11.82 15.58 17.13
CA PRO A 274 -13.23 15.47 17.50
C PRO A 274 -13.62 14.02 17.84
N THR A 275 -14.12 13.81 19.07
CA THR A 275 -14.46 12.47 19.59
C THR A 275 -15.61 11.81 18.83
N ASP A 276 -16.56 12.60 18.30
CA ASP A 276 -17.63 12.08 17.44
C ASP A 276 -17.09 11.47 16.14
N LYS A 277 -16.08 12.09 15.52
CA LYS A 277 -15.40 11.58 14.33
C LYS A 277 -14.55 10.37 14.65
N MET A 278 -13.87 10.38 15.79
CA MET A 278 -13.14 9.21 16.29
C MET A 278 -14.08 8.01 16.43
N HIS A 279 -15.19 8.15 17.17
CA HIS A 279 -16.12 7.04 17.38
C HIS A 279 -16.78 6.54 16.09
N GLN A 280 -17.11 7.42 15.13
CA GLN A 280 -17.64 7.01 13.83
C GLN A 280 -16.62 6.16 13.06
N THR A 281 -15.34 6.58 13.04
CA THR A 281 -14.27 5.86 12.36
C THR A 281 -13.96 4.53 13.05
N VAL A 282 -13.86 4.54 14.38
CA VAL A 282 -13.62 3.33 15.19
C VAL A 282 -14.71 2.30 14.99
N ARG A 283 -15.98 2.73 15.03
CA ARG A 283 -17.12 1.83 14.78
C ARG A 283 -17.03 1.20 13.39
N PHE A 284 -16.77 2.00 12.36
CA PHE A 284 -16.58 1.48 11.00
C PHE A 284 -15.47 0.42 10.96
N ILE A 285 -14.32 0.70 11.59
CA ILE A 285 -13.20 -0.23 11.65
C ILE A 285 -13.62 -1.54 12.35
N LEU A 286 -14.22 -1.47 13.51
CA LEU A 286 -14.59 -2.69 14.27
C LEU A 286 -15.67 -3.52 13.56
N ASP A 287 -16.63 -2.85 12.89
CA ASP A 287 -17.69 -3.52 12.14
C ASP A 287 -17.15 -4.33 10.93
N HIS A 288 -16.04 -3.88 10.30
CA HIS A 288 -15.52 -4.49 9.08
C HIS A 288 -14.22 -5.28 9.26
N TYR A 289 -13.39 -4.95 10.25
CA TYR A 289 -12.07 -5.59 10.46
C TYR A 289 -12.06 -6.50 11.68
N GLY A 290 -13.11 -6.44 12.53
CA GLY A 290 -13.15 -7.22 13.77
C GLY A 290 -12.08 -6.77 14.77
N ARG A 291 -11.60 -7.70 15.57
CA ARG A 291 -10.63 -7.45 16.65
C ARG A 291 -9.40 -8.33 16.53
N LEU A 292 -8.24 -7.77 16.85
CA LEU A 292 -7.01 -8.54 17.01
C LEU A 292 -6.94 -9.08 18.45
N PRO A 293 -6.75 -10.39 18.66
CA PRO A 293 -6.63 -10.95 20.02
C PRO A 293 -5.23 -10.70 20.60
N TYR A 294 -5.17 -9.88 21.64
CA TYR A 294 -4.01 -9.67 22.51
C TYR A 294 -4.48 -9.27 23.92
N THR A 295 -3.58 -9.30 24.88
CA THR A 295 -3.84 -9.00 26.30
C THR A 295 -2.89 -7.93 26.81
N CYS A 296 -3.12 -7.41 28.01
CA CYS A 296 -2.18 -6.46 28.62
C CYS A 296 -0.79 -7.06 28.90
N ASP A 297 -0.66 -8.38 28.98
CA ASP A 297 0.64 -9.05 29.14
C ASP A 297 1.50 -8.94 27.87
N ASP A 298 0.91 -8.62 26.72
CA ASP A 298 1.60 -8.45 25.43
C ASP A 298 2.11 -7.02 25.22
N TYR A 299 1.72 -6.05 26.06
CA TYR A 299 2.11 -4.63 25.88
C TYR A 299 3.63 -4.39 25.87
N PRO A 300 4.44 -5.04 26.73
CA PRO A 300 5.88 -4.85 26.65
C PRO A 300 6.48 -5.24 25.29
N GLU A 301 5.98 -6.33 24.68
CA GLU A 301 6.41 -6.77 23.36
C GLU A 301 5.97 -5.77 22.27
N LEU A 302 4.71 -5.33 22.31
CA LEU A 302 4.19 -4.34 21.34
C LEU A 302 4.94 -3.01 21.41
N LEU A 303 5.27 -2.52 22.60
CA LEU A 303 6.07 -1.31 22.79
C LEU A 303 7.48 -1.46 22.24
N GLU A 304 8.08 -2.64 22.39
CA GLU A 304 9.42 -2.90 21.86
C GLU A 304 9.39 -2.96 20.32
N LEU A 305 8.37 -3.60 19.73
CA LEU A 305 8.16 -3.60 18.29
C LEU A 305 7.95 -2.19 17.73
N MET A 306 7.20 -1.33 18.44
CA MET A 306 7.04 0.08 18.06
C MET A 306 8.37 0.83 18.09
N ARG A 307 9.25 0.59 19.09
CA ARG A 307 10.57 1.25 19.19
C ARG A 307 11.49 0.90 18.03
N HIS A 308 11.39 -0.31 17.50
CA HIS A 308 12.21 -0.79 16.39
C HIS A 308 11.70 -0.34 15.00
N ASP A 309 10.56 0.37 14.91
CA ASP A 309 10.11 0.93 13.62
C ASP A 309 11.17 1.93 13.09
N LYS A 310 11.48 1.82 11.80
CA LYS A 310 12.47 2.64 11.07
C LYS A 310 12.28 4.16 11.21
N LYS A 311 11.08 4.57 11.59
CA LYS A 311 10.70 5.99 11.77
C LYS A 311 11.20 6.60 13.07
N ASN A 312 11.70 5.77 13.99
CA ASN A 312 12.09 6.18 15.33
C ASN A 312 13.56 6.54 15.41
N THR A 313 13.84 7.66 16.06
CA THR A 313 15.20 8.13 16.31
C THR A 313 15.45 8.11 17.81
N SER A 314 16.54 7.48 18.23
CA SER A 314 16.98 7.48 19.65
C SER A 314 15.97 6.85 20.63
N GLY A 315 15.16 5.86 20.19
CA GLY A 315 14.21 5.14 21.06
C GLY A 315 12.92 5.90 21.38
N ILE A 316 12.70 7.06 20.76
CA ILE A 316 11.45 7.82 20.87
C ILE A 316 10.49 7.33 19.81
N ILE A 317 9.28 6.89 20.21
CA ILE A 317 8.24 6.46 19.31
C ILE A 317 7.55 7.69 18.70
N ASN A 318 7.62 7.83 17.39
CA ASN A 318 7.02 8.93 16.65
C ASN A 318 5.69 8.52 16.03
N PHE A 319 4.71 9.39 16.17
CA PHE A 319 3.36 9.22 15.65
C PHE A 319 3.01 10.34 14.66
N THR A 320 2.13 10.01 13.73
CA THR A 320 1.31 10.98 13.02
C THR A 320 -0.04 11.02 13.70
N LEU A 321 -0.41 12.17 14.28
CA LEU A 321 -1.70 12.39 14.92
C LEU A 321 -2.49 13.45 14.14
N LEU A 322 -3.76 13.64 14.49
CA LEU A 322 -4.66 14.59 13.84
C LEU A 322 -5.27 15.54 14.86
N GLY A 323 -5.35 16.86 14.55
CA GLY A 323 -6.15 17.83 15.28
C GLY A 323 -7.59 17.92 14.79
N GLY A 324 -7.88 17.33 13.63
CA GLY A 324 -9.17 17.25 12.95
C GLY A 324 -9.00 16.52 11.63
N ILE A 325 -10.09 16.26 10.90
CA ILE A 325 -9.97 15.69 9.55
C ILE A 325 -9.17 16.66 8.67
N GLY A 326 -8.05 16.19 8.12
CA GLY A 326 -7.13 16.98 7.29
C GLY A 326 -6.16 17.88 8.09
N ASP A 327 -6.29 18.00 9.40
CA ASP A 327 -5.34 18.72 10.25
C ASP A 327 -4.27 17.77 10.78
N ILE A 328 -3.17 17.63 10.03
CA ILE A 328 -2.13 16.64 10.23
C ILE A 328 -1.06 17.18 11.19
N ARG A 329 -0.72 16.40 12.21
CA ARG A 329 0.31 16.66 13.22
C ARG A 329 1.39 15.57 13.15
N ILE A 330 2.42 15.80 12.34
CA ILE A 330 3.57 14.87 12.23
C ILE A 330 4.52 15.01 13.43
N ASN A 331 5.36 13.98 13.64
CA ASN A 331 6.39 13.94 14.70
C ASN A 331 5.81 14.16 16.11
N GLN A 332 4.63 13.64 16.38
CA GLN A 332 4.06 13.63 17.73
C GLN A 332 4.64 12.46 18.53
N THR A 333 4.70 12.62 19.84
CA THR A 333 5.20 11.59 20.77
C THR A 333 4.15 11.25 21.81
N ALA A 334 4.18 10.04 22.33
CA ALA A 334 3.36 9.60 23.45
C ALA A 334 4.25 8.88 24.48
N ILE A 335 3.92 9.04 25.77
CA ILE A 335 4.58 8.27 26.82
C ILE A 335 4.00 6.86 26.85
N LYS A 336 4.70 5.96 27.55
CA LYS A 336 4.32 4.54 27.65
C LYS A 336 2.87 4.35 28.08
N GLU A 337 2.46 5.07 29.12
CA GLU A 337 1.12 4.98 29.70
C GLU A 337 0.03 5.41 28.73
N GLU A 338 0.26 6.45 27.92
CA GLU A 338 -0.67 6.89 26.89
C GLU A 338 -0.83 5.85 25.76
N ILE A 339 0.26 5.16 25.40
CA ILE A 339 0.25 4.10 24.39
C ILE A 339 -0.51 2.88 24.92
N GLU A 340 -0.28 2.51 26.19
CA GLU A 340 -1.02 1.41 26.84
C GLU A 340 -2.52 1.70 26.95
N GLU A 341 -2.91 2.94 27.29
CA GLU A 341 -4.33 3.37 27.25
C GLU A 341 -4.93 3.26 25.84
N ALA A 342 -4.17 3.58 24.78
CA ALA A 342 -4.64 3.45 23.40
C ALA A 342 -4.81 1.97 22.99
N LEU A 343 -3.93 1.10 23.47
CA LEU A 343 -4.05 -0.36 23.27
C LEU A 343 -5.24 -0.92 24.05
N ASP A 344 -5.48 -0.46 25.29
CA ASP A 344 -6.69 -0.81 26.05
C ASP A 344 -7.95 -0.38 25.31
N PHE A 345 -7.97 0.84 24.78
CA PHE A 345 -9.09 1.36 24.00
C PHE A 345 -9.37 0.47 22.77
N LEU A 346 -8.37 0.04 22.01
CA LEU A 346 -8.57 -0.87 20.88
C LEU A 346 -9.10 -2.23 21.33
N ARG A 347 -8.62 -2.75 22.45
CA ARG A 347 -9.01 -4.06 22.97
C ARG A 347 -10.47 -4.07 23.47
N GLU A 348 -10.94 -2.97 24.06
CA GLU A 348 -12.23 -2.86 24.75
C GLU A 348 -13.33 -2.22 23.88
N ALA A 349 -12.98 -1.52 22.79
CA ALA A 349 -13.89 -0.80 21.89
C ALA A 349 -14.94 -1.63 21.16
#